data_fa135cd94769f6d7f667556a27a7ba53
#
_entry.id   fa135cd94769f6d7f667556a27a7ba53
#
_cell.length_a   1.000
_cell.length_b   1.000
_cell.length_c   1.000
_cell.angle_alpha   90.00
_cell.angle_beta   90.00
_cell.angle_gamma   90.00
#
_symmetry.space_group_name_H-M   'P 1'
#
loop_
_entity.id
_entity.type
_entity.pdbx_description
1 polymer ?
#
loop_
_entity_poly.entity_id
_entity_poly.type
_entity_poly.pdbx_seq_one_letter_code
_entity_poly.pdbx_strand_id
1 'polypeptide(L)' 'MASRPRDLADRMAVRRKLDDGYLRETFTLPRDKARSKARDFLTRYPKAAYMSGVESWRELPGGDIEFTMRRLHSAD' A
#
# COMPACT_ATOMS: atom_id res chain seq x y z
N MET A 1 21.44 -18.81 -8.68
CA MET A 1 21.26 -18.36 -10.04
C MET A 1 20.95 -16.89 -10.09
N ALA A 2 21.66 -16.17 -10.87
CA ALA A 2 21.40 -14.77 -10.99
C ALA A 2 20.00 -14.55 -11.58
N SER A 3 19.46 -13.36 -11.36
CA SER A 3 18.18 -13.01 -11.93
C SER A 3 18.26 -13.10 -13.45
N ARG A 4 17.19 -13.51 -14.05
CA ARG A 4 17.14 -13.66 -15.48
C ARG A 4 16.45 -12.45 -16.09
N PRO A 5 16.71 -12.19 -17.36
CA PRO A 5 16.01 -11.11 -18.04
C PRO A 5 14.49 -11.22 -17.91
N ARG A 6 14.01 -12.45 -17.87
CA ARG A 6 12.58 -12.70 -17.68
C ARG A 6 12.11 -12.17 -16.33
N ASP A 7 12.87 -12.44 -15.27
CA ASP A 7 12.49 -12.00 -13.93
C ASP A 7 12.43 -10.48 -13.89
N LEU A 8 13.40 -9.84 -14.51
CA LEU A 8 13.43 -8.39 -14.56
C LEU A 8 12.25 -7.84 -15.34
N ALA A 9 11.94 -8.47 -16.46
CA ALA A 9 10.82 -8.04 -17.28
C ALA A 9 9.50 -8.20 -16.54
N ASP A 10 9.33 -9.30 -15.83
CA ASP A 10 8.13 -9.53 -15.05
C ASP A 10 7.99 -8.47 -13.97
N ARG A 11 9.09 -8.13 -13.32
CA ARG A 11 9.09 -7.14 -12.26
C ARG A 11 8.71 -5.77 -12.81
N MET A 12 9.23 -5.43 -13.96
CA MET A 12 8.90 -4.17 -14.59
C MET A 12 7.45 -4.13 -15.07
N ALA A 13 6.95 -5.24 -15.55
CA ALA A 13 5.57 -5.33 -15.97
C ALA A 13 4.62 -5.14 -14.80
N VAL A 14 4.95 -5.73 -13.65
CA VAL A 14 4.14 -5.57 -12.44
C VAL A 14 4.13 -4.11 -12.02
N ARG A 15 5.31 -3.48 -12.03
CA ARG A 15 5.41 -2.07 -11.67
C ARG A 15 4.56 -1.22 -12.61
N ARG A 16 4.60 -1.52 -13.89
CA ARG A 16 3.82 -0.78 -14.87
C ARG A 16 2.33 -0.94 -14.64
N LYS A 17 1.90 -2.15 -14.29
CA LYS A 17 0.52 -2.40 -13.97
C LYS A 17 0.06 -1.60 -12.76
N LEU A 18 0.96 -1.40 -11.80
CA LEU A 18 0.63 -0.67 -10.59
C LEU A 18 0.77 0.83 -10.75
N ASP A 19 1.22 1.28 -11.92
CA ASP A 19 1.40 2.70 -12.19
C ASP A 19 0.07 3.29 -12.66
N ASP A 20 -0.87 3.33 -11.74
CA ASP A 20 -2.21 3.82 -11.99
C ASP A 20 -2.44 5.17 -11.32
N GLY A 21 -1.37 5.83 -10.92
CA GLY A 21 -1.46 7.10 -10.25
C GLY A 21 -1.52 6.99 -8.74
N TYR A 22 -1.56 5.78 -8.21
CA TYR A 22 -1.60 5.57 -6.76
C TYR A 22 -0.22 5.29 -6.20
N LEU A 23 0.04 5.87 -5.04
CA LEU A 23 1.16 5.51 -4.22
C LEU A 23 0.66 4.54 -3.15
N ARG A 24 1.47 3.53 -2.87
CA ARG A 24 1.08 2.50 -1.91
C ARG A 24 2.14 2.36 -0.84
N GLU A 25 1.69 2.21 0.39
CA GLU A 25 2.56 1.97 1.53
C GLU A 25 2.01 0.79 2.32
N THR A 26 2.88 -0.13 2.68
CA THR A 26 2.49 -1.30 3.46
C THR A 26 3.05 -1.18 4.86
N PHE A 27 2.21 -1.45 5.85
CA PHE A 27 2.57 -1.38 7.25
C PHE A 27 2.26 -2.70 7.93
N THR A 28 3.05 -3.03 8.96
CA THR A 28 2.80 -4.21 9.78
C THR A 28 2.85 -3.74 11.23
N LEU A 29 1.71 -3.77 11.91
CA LEU A 29 1.57 -3.22 13.25
C LEU A 29 0.57 -4.06 14.05
N PRO A 30 0.66 -4.01 15.40
CA PRO A 30 -0.38 -4.59 16.22
C PRO A 30 -1.73 -3.97 15.88
N ARG A 31 -2.80 -4.70 16.14
CA ARG A 31 -4.13 -4.34 15.69
C ARG A 31 -4.53 -2.90 16.04
N ASP A 32 -4.34 -2.51 17.30
CA ASP A 32 -4.73 -1.17 17.71
C ASP A 32 -3.90 -0.09 17.04
N LYS A 33 -2.59 -0.35 16.90
CA LYS A 33 -1.71 0.59 16.22
C LYS A 33 -1.96 0.63 14.72
N ALA A 34 -2.35 -0.50 14.14
CA ALA A 34 -2.70 -0.55 12.73
C ALA A 34 -3.91 0.32 12.46
N ARG A 35 -4.91 0.26 13.34
CA ARG A 35 -6.11 1.07 13.22
C ARG A 35 -5.77 2.56 13.31
N SER A 36 -4.95 2.93 14.29
CA SER A 36 -4.53 4.31 14.45
C SER A 36 -3.75 4.80 13.23
N LYS A 37 -2.87 3.96 12.73
CA LYS A 37 -2.05 4.34 11.58
C LYS A 37 -2.91 4.56 10.33
N ALA A 38 -3.88 3.69 10.12
CA ALA A 38 -4.77 3.83 8.98
C ALA A 38 -5.58 5.12 9.10
N ARG A 39 -6.06 5.44 10.29
CA ARG A 39 -6.81 6.65 10.54
C ARG A 39 -5.94 7.89 10.29
N ASP A 40 -4.70 7.87 10.76
CA ASP A 40 -3.78 8.97 10.56
C ASP A 40 -3.51 9.18 9.07
N PHE A 41 -3.34 8.08 8.34
CA PHE A 41 -3.11 8.16 6.91
C PHE A 41 -4.29 8.84 6.21
N LEU A 42 -5.50 8.45 6.56
CA LEU A 42 -6.70 9.00 5.94
C LEU A 42 -6.93 10.47 6.36
N THR A 43 -6.46 10.84 7.54
CA THR A 43 -6.53 12.22 7.97
C THR A 43 -5.53 13.07 7.20
N ARG A 44 -4.33 12.54 7.00
CA ARG A 44 -3.28 13.27 6.29
C ARG A 44 -3.58 13.35 4.80
N TYR A 45 -4.17 12.30 4.25
CA TYR A 45 -4.52 12.22 2.84
C TYR A 45 -5.99 11.94 2.70
N PRO A 46 -6.84 12.96 2.86
CA PRO A 46 -8.30 12.75 2.85
C PRO A 46 -8.78 12.09 1.58
N LYS A 47 -9.71 11.18 1.74
CA LYS A 47 -10.27 10.42 0.63
C LYS A 47 -10.82 11.32 -0.46
N ALA A 48 -11.45 12.41 -0.07
CA ALA A 48 -12.06 13.33 -1.02
C ALA A 48 -11.04 13.99 -1.94
N ALA A 49 -9.80 14.16 -1.45
CA ALA A 49 -8.76 14.83 -2.22
C ALA A 49 -7.80 13.84 -2.87
N TYR A 50 -7.52 12.74 -2.21
CA TYR A 50 -6.48 11.80 -2.65
C TYR A 50 -7.04 10.44 -3.06
N MET A 51 -8.34 10.25 -2.97
CA MET A 51 -8.97 8.96 -3.22
C MET A 51 -8.27 7.86 -2.44
N SER A 52 -7.87 8.19 -1.21
CA SER A 52 -7.12 7.29 -0.34
C SER A 52 -8.02 6.20 0.23
N GLY A 53 -7.39 5.11 0.66
CA GLY A 53 -8.13 4.04 1.29
C GLY A 53 -7.24 2.87 1.60
N VAL A 54 -7.82 1.87 2.22
CA VAL A 54 -7.14 0.62 2.49
C VAL A 54 -7.29 -0.27 1.26
N GLU A 55 -6.17 -0.63 0.67
CA GLU A 55 -6.21 -1.47 -0.54
C GLU A 55 -6.35 -2.93 -0.17
N SER A 56 -5.67 -3.36 0.88
CA SER A 56 -5.73 -4.75 1.33
C SER A 56 -5.23 -4.82 2.77
N TRP A 57 -5.61 -5.91 3.44
CA TRP A 57 -5.11 -6.14 4.79
C TRP A 57 -5.22 -7.63 5.11
N ARG A 58 -4.42 -8.08 6.06
CA ARG A 58 -4.49 -9.45 6.54
C ARG A 58 -3.92 -9.51 7.94
N GLU A 59 -4.37 -10.48 8.70
CA GLU A 59 -3.87 -10.71 10.04
C GLU A 59 -2.75 -11.74 9.96
N LEU A 60 -1.62 -11.44 10.60
CA LEU A 60 -0.47 -12.31 10.62
C LEU A 60 -0.50 -13.18 11.85
N PRO A 61 0.22 -14.31 11.85
CA PRO A 61 0.41 -15.10 13.07
C PRO A 61 0.98 -14.19 14.16
N GLY A 62 0.39 -14.23 15.33
CA GLY A 62 0.83 -13.37 16.41
C GLY A 62 -0.05 -12.15 16.61
N GLY A 63 -0.98 -11.91 15.69
CA GLY A 63 -1.97 -10.86 15.87
C GLY A 63 -1.64 -9.53 15.23
N ASP A 64 -0.50 -9.41 14.60
CA ASP A 64 -0.18 -8.18 13.87
C ASP A 64 -1.01 -8.11 12.60
N ILE A 65 -1.27 -6.88 12.17
CA ILE A 65 -2.01 -6.63 10.93
C ILE A 65 -1.04 -6.08 9.90
N GLU A 66 -1.02 -6.71 8.74
CA GLU A 66 -0.30 -6.18 7.59
C GLU A 66 -1.32 -5.57 6.66
N PHE A 67 -1.17 -4.28 6.38
CA PHE A 67 -2.15 -3.60 5.53
C PHE A 67 -1.45 -2.63 4.60
N THR A 68 -2.06 -2.41 3.45
CA THR A 68 -1.54 -1.53 2.42
C THR A 68 -2.51 -0.37 2.24
N MET A 69 -1.99 0.84 2.38
CA MET A 69 -2.74 2.06 2.13
C MET A 69 -2.38 2.60 0.76
N ARG A 70 -3.32 3.25 0.11
CA ARG A 70 -3.10 3.84 -1.20
C ARG A 70 -3.60 5.27 -1.21
N ARG A 71 -3.02 6.09 -2.06
CA ARG A 71 -3.46 7.45 -2.31
C ARG A 71 -2.93 7.94 -3.63
N LEU A 72 -3.56 8.95 -4.19
CA LEU A 72 -3.03 9.58 -5.38
C LEU A 72 -1.79 10.41 -5.03
N HIS A 73 -0.98 10.72 -6.03
CA HIS A 73 0.23 11.50 -5.85
C HIS A 73 -0.07 12.89 -5.32
N SER A 74 -1.15 13.48 -5.79
CA SER A 74 -1.52 14.82 -5.40
C SER A 74 -3.03 14.93 -5.35
N ALA A 75 -3.49 16.02 -4.75
CA ALA A 75 -4.92 16.25 -4.57
C ALA A 75 -5.63 16.71 -5.84
N ASP A 76 -4.89 16.93 -6.89
CA ASP A 76 -5.49 17.40 -8.15
C ASP A 76 -6.28 16.33 -8.86
#